data_0d66c6fc1c4ab6c0f415195caa270519
#
_entry.id   0d66c6fc1c4ab6c0f415195caa270519
#
_cell.length_a   1.000
_cell.length_b   1.000
_cell.length_c   1.000
_cell.angle_alpha   90.00
_cell.angle_beta   90.00
_cell.angle_gamma   90.00
#
_symmetry.space_group_name_H-M   'P 1'
#
loop_
_entity.id
_entity.type
_entity.pdbx_description
1 polymer ?
#
loop_
_entity_poly.entity_id
_entity_poly.type
_entity_poly.pdbx_seq_one_letter_code
_entity_poly.pdbx_strand_id
1 'polypeptide(L)'
;MNEKLRFRLPAAEDAAEYISYRQAFLDAGSSMDGTGPMRRTPDPMDWLAINAQDADPATVPEGKVQSTQFVCERVSDGRIVGMLQVRLAHND
;
A
#
# COMPACT_ATOMS: atom_id res chain seq x y z
N MET A 1 -6.50 3.82 -26.87
CA MET A 1 -5.61 2.74 -26.43
C MET A 1 -5.79 2.49 -24.98
N ASN A 2 -5.94 1.24 -24.59
CA ASN A 2 -6.20 0.88 -23.22
C ASN A 2 -4.92 0.55 -22.51
N GLU A 3 -4.68 1.23 -21.41
CA GLU A 3 -3.58 0.88 -20.53
C GLU A 3 -3.95 -0.33 -19.72
N LYS A 4 -3.01 -1.27 -19.60
CA LYS A 4 -3.21 -2.41 -18.74
C LYS A 4 -2.68 -2.07 -17.35
N LEU A 5 -3.48 -2.40 -16.36
CA LEU A 5 -3.12 -2.21 -14.96
C LEU A 5 -3.11 -3.57 -14.28
N ARG A 6 -2.26 -3.70 -13.29
CA ARG A 6 -2.18 -4.94 -12.54
C ARG A 6 -2.07 -4.63 -11.05
N PHE A 7 -2.92 -5.26 -10.27
CA PHE A 7 -2.78 -5.21 -8.82
C PHE A 7 -1.83 -6.30 -8.36
N ARG A 8 -0.94 -5.96 -7.46
CA ARG A 8 -0.03 -6.93 -6.87
C ARG A 8 0.34 -6.50 -5.46
N LEU A 9 0.99 -7.40 -4.74
CA LEU A 9 1.48 -7.06 -3.41
C LEU A 9 2.69 -6.12 -3.53
N PRO A 10 2.90 -5.24 -2.54
CA PRO A 10 4.09 -4.39 -2.56
C PRO A 10 5.35 -5.22 -2.45
N ALA A 11 6.43 -4.72 -3.05
CA ALA A 11 7.72 -5.40 -3.01
C ALA A 11 8.82 -4.41 -2.60
N ALA A 12 9.87 -4.94 -1.98
CA ALA A 12 10.97 -4.11 -1.49
C ALA A 12 11.70 -3.38 -2.61
N GLU A 13 11.73 -3.95 -3.79
CA GLU A 13 12.40 -3.35 -4.95
C GLU A 13 11.71 -2.06 -5.42
N ASP A 14 10.47 -1.82 -4.98
CA ASP A 14 9.74 -0.59 -5.32
C ASP A 14 9.97 0.53 -4.30
N ALA A 15 10.90 0.37 -3.37
CA ALA A 15 11.04 1.29 -2.23
C ALA A 15 11.18 2.75 -2.66
N ALA A 16 12.00 3.01 -3.66
CA ALA A 16 12.21 4.40 -4.14
C ALA A 16 10.91 4.99 -4.69
N GLU A 17 10.11 4.17 -5.34
CA GLU A 17 8.85 4.64 -5.90
C GLU A 17 7.82 4.92 -4.81
N TYR A 18 7.83 4.16 -3.73
CA TYR A 18 6.94 4.43 -2.60
C TYR A 18 7.27 5.75 -1.94
N ILE A 19 8.54 6.10 -1.84
CA ILE A 19 8.95 7.39 -1.30
C ILE A 19 8.39 8.52 -2.17
N SER A 20 8.53 8.40 -3.48
CA SER A 20 8.01 9.40 -4.42
C SER A 20 6.49 9.48 -4.37
N TYR A 21 5.83 8.34 -4.29
CA TYR A 21 4.37 8.27 -4.22
C TYR A 21 3.85 9.00 -2.99
N ARG A 22 4.44 8.70 -1.83
CA ARG A 22 4.07 9.35 -0.58
C ARG A 22 4.28 10.86 -0.66
N GLN A 23 5.44 11.27 -1.16
CA GLN A 23 5.77 12.70 -1.22
C GLN A 23 4.83 13.46 -2.15
N ALA A 24 4.45 12.86 -3.26
CA ALA A 24 3.53 13.50 -4.20
C ALA A 24 2.18 13.79 -3.54
N PHE A 25 1.67 12.88 -2.72
CA PHE A 25 0.42 13.11 -2.01
C PHE A 25 0.56 14.17 -0.93
N LEU A 26 1.68 14.18 -0.22
CA LEU A 26 1.91 15.21 0.80
C LEU A 26 2.03 16.59 0.17
N ASP A 27 2.73 16.69 -0.96
CA ASP A 27 2.89 17.97 -1.66
C ASP A 27 1.57 18.50 -2.18
N ALA A 28 0.69 17.59 -2.62
CA ALA A 28 -0.62 17.98 -3.15
C ALA A 28 -1.63 18.26 -2.05
N GLY A 29 -1.32 17.95 -0.79
CA GLY A 29 -2.27 18.06 0.31
C GLY A 29 -3.42 17.10 0.20
N SER A 30 -3.24 16.02 -0.53
CA SER A 30 -4.31 15.06 -0.80
C SER A 30 -4.43 14.03 0.29
N SER A 31 -5.62 13.44 0.37
CA SER A 31 -5.85 12.27 1.20
C SER A 31 -5.05 11.10 0.65
N MET A 32 -4.49 10.28 1.55
CA MET A 32 -3.74 9.10 1.15
C MET A 32 -4.56 7.84 1.36
N ASP A 33 -5.79 7.85 0.88
CA ASP A 33 -6.69 6.72 1.00
C ASP A 33 -6.13 5.51 0.27
N GLY A 34 -6.30 4.35 0.86
CA GLY A 34 -5.83 3.10 0.24
C GLY A 34 -4.35 2.82 0.44
N THR A 35 -3.63 3.66 1.15
CA THR A 35 -2.19 3.49 1.35
C THR A 35 -1.84 2.86 2.71
N GLY A 36 -2.84 2.52 3.52
CA GLY A 36 -2.60 1.98 4.85
C GLY A 36 -1.83 2.97 5.71
N PRO A 37 -0.77 2.52 6.39
CA PRO A 37 -0.02 3.39 7.30
C PRO A 37 1.00 4.30 6.63
N MET A 38 1.01 4.40 5.29
CA MET A 38 2.08 5.08 4.56
C MET A 38 2.26 6.53 4.99
N ARG A 39 1.17 7.24 5.30
CA ARG A 39 1.24 8.64 5.70
C ARG A 39 2.12 8.83 6.93
N ARG A 40 2.03 7.89 7.88
CA ARG A 40 2.75 7.95 9.14
C ARG A 40 4.07 7.20 9.12
N THR A 41 4.40 6.57 7.99
CA THR A 41 5.53 5.65 7.90
C THR A 41 6.38 6.05 6.71
N PRO A 42 7.30 7.03 6.91
CA PRO A 42 8.10 7.53 5.78
C PRO A 42 9.11 6.51 5.24
N ASP A 43 9.55 5.57 6.06
CA ASP A 43 10.48 4.54 5.60
C ASP A 43 9.70 3.44 4.90
N PRO A 44 9.95 3.21 3.59
CA PRO A 44 9.21 2.19 2.86
C PRO A 44 9.41 0.78 3.39
N MET A 45 10.56 0.48 3.99
CA MET A 45 10.78 -0.85 4.57
C MET A 45 9.91 -1.07 5.80
N ASP A 46 9.71 -0.04 6.61
CA ASP A 46 8.81 -0.11 7.75
C ASP A 46 7.36 -0.29 7.28
N TRP A 47 6.98 0.43 6.22
CA TRP A 47 5.65 0.32 5.64
C TRP A 47 5.39 -1.11 5.15
N LEU A 48 6.38 -1.69 4.47
CA LEU A 48 6.27 -3.08 3.99
C LEU A 48 6.12 -4.05 5.17
N ALA A 49 6.88 -3.85 6.23
CA ALA A 49 6.82 -4.73 7.40
C ALA A 49 5.46 -4.67 8.09
N ILE A 50 4.92 -3.46 8.23
CA ILE A 50 3.60 -3.30 8.83
C ILE A 50 2.53 -3.96 7.97
N ASN A 51 2.61 -3.79 6.65
CA ASN A 51 1.64 -4.41 5.75
C ASN A 51 1.70 -5.93 5.81
N ALA A 52 2.89 -6.50 5.90
CA ALA A 52 3.03 -7.95 6.03
C ALA A 52 2.44 -8.45 7.35
N GLN A 53 2.68 -7.71 8.43
CA GLN A 53 2.13 -8.06 9.75
C GLN A 53 0.60 -8.03 9.72
N ASP A 54 0.02 -7.01 9.10
CA ASP A 54 -1.43 -6.83 9.07
C ASP A 54 -2.13 -7.82 8.15
N ALA A 55 -1.41 -8.39 7.19
CA ALA A 55 -1.99 -9.33 6.24
C ALA A 55 -2.04 -10.76 6.78
N ASP A 56 -1.32 -11.06 7.85
CA ASP A 56 -1.22 -12.40 8.39
C ASP A 56 -2.06 -12.51 9.66
N PRO A 57 -3.05 -13.43 9.70
CA PRO A 57 -3.88 -13.56 10.89
C PRO A 57 -3.10 -13.95 12.14
N ALA A 58 -1.91 -14.55 11.98
CA ALA A 58 -1.07 -14.93 13.10
C ALA A 58 -0.34 -13.74 13.71
N THR A 59 -0.13 -12.66 12.96
CA THR A 59 0.68 -11.54 13.41
C THR A 59 -0.04 -10.21 13.45
N VAL A 60 -1.27 -10.13 12.91
CA VAL A 60 -2.03 -8.88 12.97
C VAL A 60 -2.27 -8.51 14.43
N PRO A 61 -2.01 -7.25 14.84
CA PRO A 61 -2.18 -6.87 16.24
C PRO A 61 -3.61 -7.03 16.73
N GLU A 62 -3.73 -7.37 18.00
CA GLU A 62 -5.03 -7.49 18.62
C GLU A 62 -5.78 -6.17 18.51
N GLY A 63 -7.06 -6.25 18.15
CA GLY A 63 -7.89 -5.07 17.97
C GLY A 63 -7.83 -4.49 16.58
N LYS A 64 -6.96 -5.00 15.70
CA LYS A 64 -6.91 -4.57 14.31
C LYS A 64 -7.55 -5.61 13.41
N VAL A 65 -8.16 -5.11 12.34
CA VAL A 65 -8.73 -5.97 11.30
C VAL A 65 -7.62 -6.39 10.36
N GLN A 66 -7.57 -7.67 10.03
CA GLN A 66 -6.63 -8.16 9.03
C GLN A 66 -6.86 -7.42 7.72
N SER A 67 -5.78 -6.99 7.08
CA SER A 67 -5.88 -6.22 5.85
C SER A 67 -4.74 -6.57 4.91
N THR A 68 -5.00 -6.47 3.61
CA THR A 68 -3.99 -6.71 2.58
C THR A 68 -3.82 -5.43 1.77
N GLN A 69 -2.57 -4.99 1.65
CA GLN A 69 -2.24 -3.83 0.84
C GLN A 69 -1.87 -4.28 -0.57
N PHE A 70 -2.48 -3.65 -1.56
CA PHE A 70 -2.13 -3.86 -2.95
C PHE A 70 -1.60 -2.58 -3.56
N VAL A 71 -0.70 -2.73 -4.53
CA VAL A 71 -0.30 -1.62 -5.40
C VAL A 71 -0.83 -1.89 -6.78
N CYS A 72 -1.19 -0.82 -7.49
CA CYS A 72 -1.66 -0.91 -8.87
C CYS A 72 -0.53 -0.45 -9.77
N GLU A 73 -0.05 -1.37 -10.58
CA GLU A 73 1.09 -1.14 -11.46
C GLU A 73 0.60 -0.96 -12.89
N ARG A 74 1.14 0.06 -13.56
CA ARG A 74 0.91 0.23 -14.99
C ARG A 74 1.87 -0.70 -15.73
N VAL A 75 1.30 -1.65 -16.49
CA VAL A 75 2.09 -2.73 -17.08
C VAL A 75 3.11 -2.20 -18.09
N SER A 76 2.77 -1.12 -18.80
CA SER A 76 3.62 -0.62 -19.87
C SER A 76 5.00 -0.16 -19.39
N ASP A 77 5.08 0.39 -18.17
CA ASP A 77 6.35 0.92 -17.65
C ASP A 77 6.65 0.50 -16.21
N GLY A 78 5.79 -0.31 -15.62
CA GLY A 78 6.00 -0.80 -14.26
C GLY A 78 5.81 0.24 -13.16
N ARG A 79 5.27 1.42 -13.49
CA ARG A 79 5.08 2.49 -12.51
C ARG A 79 3.88 2.21 -11.62
N ILE A 80 4.01 2.60 -10.38
CA ILE A 80 2.90 2.51 -9.42
C ILE A 80 2.00 3.73 -9.65
N VAL A 81 0.75 3.46 -10.03
CA VAL A 81 -0.22 4.51 -10.34
C VAL A 81 -1.37 4.56 -9.36
N GLY A 82 -1.46 3.61 -8.43
CA GLY A 82 -2.50 3.61 -7.42
C GLY A 82 -2.24 2.57 -6.36
N MET A 83 -3.05 2.61 -5.32
CA MET A 83 -2.95 1.67 -4.21
C MET A 83 -4.34 1.34 -3.70
N LEU A 84 -4.48 0.16 -3.13
CA LEU A 84 -5.75 -0.32 -2.59
C LEU A 84 -5.48 -1.15 -1.35
N GLN A 85 -6.21 -0.89 -0.29
CA GLN A 85 -6.16 -1.72 0.91
C GLN A 85 -7.49 -2.45 1.05
N VAL A 86 -7.40 -3.78 1.16
CA VAL A 86 -8.58 -4.62 1.36
C VAL A 86 -8.59 -5.07 2.81
N ARG A 87 -9.66 -4.73 3.53
CA ARG A 87 -9.84 -5.14 4.91
C ARG A 87 -10.86 -6.24 4.97
N LEU A 88 -10.56 -7.25 5.77
CA LEU A 88 -11.55 -8.28 6.07
C LEU A 88 -12.52 -7.71 7.08
N ALA A 89 -13.78 -7.63 6.70
CA ALA A 89 -14.79 -7.07 7.57
C ALA A 89 -15.09 -8.05 8.70
N HIS A 90 -15.15 -7.52 9.90
CA HIS A 90 -15.62 -8.27 11.05
C HIS A 90 -16.90 -7.68 11.51
N ASN A 91 -17.88 -8.54 11.66
CA ASN A 91 -19.15 -8.13 12.22
C ASN A 91 -19.27 -8.73 13.57
N ASP A 92 -19.06 -7.96 14.52
CA ASP A 92 -19.13 -8.43 15.88
C ASP A 92 -20.40 -7.98 16.54
#